data_57e4481ea15b92bdf03dbe4c69ce7d5a
#
_entry.id   57e4481ea15b92bdf03dbe4c69ce7d5a
#
_cell.length_a   1.000
_cell.length_b   1.000
_cell.length_c   1.000
_cell.angle_alpha   90.00
_cell.angle_beta   90.00
_cell.angle_gamma   90.00
#
_symmetry.space_group_name_H-M   'P 1'
#
loop_
_entity.id
_entity.type
_entity.pdbx_description
1 polymer ?
#
loop_
_entity_poly.entity_id
_entity_poly.type
_entity_poly.pdbx_seq_one_letter_code
_entity_poly.pdbx_strand_id
1 'polypeptide(L)'
;MAINAYSWAKDGEKNLSPSFKVREFRCSDNTDPIFIDSELVEILQKIRNHFGKPVNITSGFRTASKNAAIKNAAKFSQHLYGKAADIWISGVTVEQIAAYAETLLPNRGGIGRYPKEGHADRTHGWVHIDTRAAKSRWVS
;
A
#
# COMPACT_ATOMS: atom_id res chain seq x y z
N MET A 1 -6.26 -14.38 7.56
CA MET A 1 -5.60 -13.47 6.61
C MET A 1 -4.48 -14.21 5.95
N ALA A 2 -4.46 -14.17 4.64
CA ALA A 2 -3.52 -14.99 3.89
C ALA A 2 -2.80 -14.15 2.85
N ILE A 3 -1.51 -14.45 2.69
CA ILE A 3 -0.72 -13.90 1.58
C ILE A 3 -0.89 -14.86 0.42
N ASN A 4 -1.44 -14.37 -0.67
CA ASN A 4 -1.66 -15.14 -1.88
C ASN A 4 -0.69 -14.73 -2.97
N ALA A 5 -0.30 -15.69 -3.81
CA ALA A 5 0.57 -15.43 -4.96
C ALA A 5 -0.28 -15.36 -6.23
N TYR A 6 -0.02 -14.34 -7.04
CA TYR A 6 -0.71 -14.12 -8.31
C TYR A 6 0.29 -13.98 -9.44
N SER A 7 -0.12 -14.35 -10.65
CA SER A 7 0.68 -14.11 -11.85
C SER A 7 0.31 -12.75 -12.45
N TRP A 8 1.31 -11.90 -12.67
CA TRP A 8 1.09 -10.65 -13.40
C TRP A 8 0.49 -10.92 -14.78
N ALA A 9 1.08 -11.87 -15.50
CA ALA A 9 0.66 -12.17 -16.86
C ALA A 9 -0.74 -12.77 -16.95
N LYS A 10 -1.10 -13.66 -16.01
CA LYS A 10 -2.38 -14.42 -16.04
C LYS A 10 -3.49 -13.74 -15.25
N ASP A 11 -3.15 -13.12 -14.12
CA ASP A 11 -4.12 -12.66 -13.14
C ASP A 11 -4.21 -11.12 -13.05
N GLY A 12 -3.45 -10.39 -13.85
CA GLY A 12 -3.36 -8.92 -13.74
C GLY A 12 -4.70 -8.21 -13.71
N GLU A 13 -5.66 -8.66 -14.51
CA GLU A 13 -6.99 -8.08 -14.60
C GLU A 13 -8.01 -8.66 -13.62
N LYS A 14 -7.58 -9.64 -12.78
CA LYS A 14 -8.44 -10.25 -11.78
C LYS A 14 -8.78 -9.25 -10.68
N ASN A 15 -10.04 -9.15 -10.32
CA ASN A 15 -10.49 -8.34 -9.18
C ASN A 15 -10.23 -9.09 -7.86
N LEU A 16 -9.57 -8.40 -6.94
CA LEU A 16 -9.37 -8.87 -5.56
C LEU A 16 -10.53 -8.44 -4.66
N SER A 17 -11.13 -7.31 -5.01
CA SER A 17 -12.30 -6.73 -4.37
C SER A 17 -12.99 -5.85 -5.41
N PRO A 18 -14.17 -5.28 -5.10
CA PRO A 18 -14.89 -4.47 -6.09
C PRO A 18 -14.07 -3.36 -6.75
N SER A 19 -13.11 -2.78 -6.04
CA SER A 19 -12.35 -1.61 -6.52
C SER A 19 -10.87 -1.88 -6.80
N PHE A 20 -10.35 -3.09 -6.54
CA PHE A 20 -8.92 -3.36 -6.67
C PHE A 20 -8.64 -4.60 -7.50
N LYS A 21 -7.67 -4.45 -8.42
CA LYS A 21 -7.18 -5.54 -9.29
C LYS A 21 -5.77 -5.95 -8.90
N VAL A 22 -5.40 -7.17 -9.21
CA VAL A 22 -4.06 -7.71 -8.97
C VAL A 22 -2.98 -6.79 -9.52
N ARG A 23 -3.13 -6.27 -10.75
CA ARG A 23 -2.11 -5.42 -11.40
C ARG A 23 -1.74 -4.17 -10.61
N GLU A 24 -2.64 -3.67 -9.75
CA GLU A 24 -2.37 -2.46 -8.97
C GLU A 24 -1.30 -2.67 -7.89
N PHE A 25 -1.06 -3.92 -7.53
CA PHE A 25 -0.09 -4.30 -6.49
C PHE A 25 1.25 -4.78 -7.07
N ARG A 26 1.42 -4.82 -8.38
CA ARG A 26 2.64 -5.33 -9.00
C ARG A 26 3.85 -4.49 -8.63
N CYS A 27 5.02 -5.14 -8.58
CA CYS A 27 6.27 -4.42 -8.46
C CYS A 27 6.56 -3.66 -9.76
N SER A 28 7.21 -2.51 -9.67
CA SER A 28 7.51 -1.69 -10.85
C SER A 28 8.48 -2.35 -11.83
N ASP A 29 9.17 -3.41 -11.43
CA ASP A 29 10.02 -4.22 -12.32
C ASP A 29 9.23 -5.28 -13.10
N ASN A 30 7.90 -5.35 -12.90
CA ASN A 30 6.98 -6.29 -13.54
C ASN A 30 7.31 -7.77 -13.31
N THR A 31 7.96 -8.08 -12.20
CA THR A 31 8.31 -9.47 -11.85
C THR A 31 7.08 -10.27 -11.45
N ASP A 32 7.02 -11.53 -11.84
CA ASP A 32 6.12 -12.54 -11.33
C ASP A 32 6.85 -13.40 -10.29
N PRO A 33 6.15 -13.93 -9.26
CA PRO A 33 4.76 -13.65 -8.88
C PRO A 33 4.60 -12.35 -8.10
N ILE A 34 3.33 -11.95 -7.90
CA ILE A 34 2.95 -10.82 -7.04
C ILE A 34 2.36 -11.40 -5.77
N PHE A 35 2.89 -11.04 -4.60
CA PHE A 35 2.34 -11.47 -3.31
C PHE A 35 1.46 -10.37 -2.73
N ILE A 36 0.25 -10.72 -2.34
CA ILE A 36 -0.74 -9.78 -1.82
C ILE A 36 -1.44 -10.37 -0.60
N ASP A 37 -1.42 -9.63 0.51
CA ASP A 37 -2.16 -10.00 1.72
C ASP A 37 -3.64 -9.64 1.54
N SER A 38 -4.51 -10.61 1.75
CA SER A 38 -5.96 -10.42 1.62
C SER A 38 -6.49 -9.39 2.62
N GLU A 39 -5.91 -9.28 3.80
CA GLU A 39 -6.31 -8.27 4.79
C GLU A 39 -5.99 -6.85 4.32
N LEU A 40 -4.83 -6.67 3.67
CA LEU A 40 -4.47 -5.37 3.11
C LEU A 40 -5.53 -4.92 2.09
N VAL A 41 -5.98 -5.83 1.23
CA VAL A 41 -7.02 -5.52 0.25
C VAL A 41 -8.33 -5.10 0.94
N GLU A 42 -8.72 -5.80 2.00
CA GLU A 42 -9.92 -5.44 2.77
C GLU A 42 -9.83 -4.03 3.35
N ILE A 43 -8.69 -3.69 3.93
CA ILE A 43 -8.44 -2.36 4.50
C ILE A 43 -8.52 -1.28 3.42
N LEU A 44 -7.86 -1.50 2.29
CA LEU A 44 -7.89 -0.55 1.18
C LEU A 44 -9.29 -0.38 0.61
N GLN A 45 -10.07 -1.46 0.53
CA GLN A 45 -11.46 -1.38 0.07
C GLN A 45 -12.31 -0.55 1.03
N LYS A 46 -12.12 -0.68 2.33
CA LYS A 46 -12.82 0.15 3.33
C LYS A 46 -12.47 1.63 3.17
N ILE A 47 -11.21 1.93 2.93
CA ILE A 47 -10.76 3.30 2.66
C ILE A 47 -11.42 3.85 1.39
N ARG A 48 -11.44 3.05 0.32
CA ARG A 48 -12.11 3.40 -0.93
C ARG A 48 -13.58 3.74 -0.72
N ASN A 49 -14.27 2.92 0.05
CA ASN A 49 -15.70 3.11 0.31
C ASN A 49 -15.95 4.35 1.18
N HIS A 50 -15.10 4.59 2.17
CA HIS A 50 -15.23 5.72 3.08
C HIS A 50 -15.11 7.06 2.35
N PHE A 51 -14.09 7.22 1.51
CA PHE A 51 -13.86 8.49 0.81
C PHE A 51 -14.65 8.60 -0.49
N GLY A 52 -15.16 7.49 -1.02
CA GLY A 52 -15.96 7.50 -2.24
C GLY A 52 -15.19 7.90 -3.50
N LYS A 53 -13.86 7.78 -3.49
CA LYS A 53 -12.97 8.19 -4.58
C LYS A 53 -11.93 7.10 -4.86
N PRO A 54 -11.41 7.04 -6.09
CA PRO A 54 -10.36 6.07 -6.41
C PRO A 54 -9.16 6.19 -5.49
N VAL A 55 -8.69 5.04 -5.01
CA VAL A 55 -7.45 4.93 -4.23
C VAL A 55 -6.34 4.57 -5.20
N ASN A 56 -5.32 5.41 -5.27
CA ASN A 56 -4.17 5.18 -6.15
C ASN A 56 -3.06 4.50 -5.37
N ILE A 57 -2.58 3.37 -5.86
CA ILE A 57 -1.46 2.63 -5.26
C ILE A 57 -0.21 2.98 -6.04
N THR A 58 0.75 3.64 -5.39
CA THR A 58 2.03 3.99 -6.00
C THR A 58 3.10 2.93 -5.78
N SER A 59 2.95 2.13 -4.72
CA SER A 59 3.86 1.02 -4.43
C SER A 59 3.08 -0.04 -3.65
N GLY A 60 3.04 -1.26 -4.19
CA GLY A 60 2.47 -2.42 -3.52
C GLY A 60 3.57 -3.42 -3.18
N PHE A 61 3.52 -4.61 -3.77
CA PHE A 61 4.57 -5.60 -3.61
C PHE A 61 5.91 -5.09 -4.19
N ARG A 62 7.02 -5.37 -3.48
CA ARG A 62 8.37 -5.12 -3.98
C ARG A 62 9.18 -6.40 -3.93
N THR A 63 9.96 -6.65 -5.00
CA THR A 63 11.00 -7.68 -4.97
C THR A 63 12.17 -7.21 -4.11
N ALA A 64 13.00 -8.14 -3.65
CA ALA A 64 14.20 -7.80 -2.87
C ALA A 64 15.13 -6.88 -3.67
N SER A 65 15.31 -7.13 -4.97
CA SER A 65 16.13 -6.29 -5.85
C SER A 65 15.60 -4.86 -5.94
N LYS A 66 14.29 -4.70 -6.13
CA LYS A 66 13.68 -3.37 -6.22
C LYS A 66 13.78 -2.62 -4.90
N ASN A 67 13.53 -3.30 -3.77
CA ASN A 67 13.64 -2.69 -2.45
C ASN A 67 15.06 -2.21 -2.17
N ALA A 68 16.06 -3.00 -2.52
CA ALA A 68 17.48 -2.64 -2.33
C ALA A 68 17.89 -1.41 -3.16
N ALA A 69 17.23 -1.17 -4.29
CA ALA A 69 17.51 -0.03 -5.16
C ALA A 69 16.84 1.27 -4.68
N ILE A 70 15.89 1.20 -3.77
CA ILE A 70 15.18 2.38 -3.25
C ILE A 70 15.97 2.99 -2.10
N LYS A 71 16.32 4.27 -2.26
CA LYS A 71 17.03 5.03 -1.23
C LYS A 71 16.17 5.11 0.03
N ASN A 72 16.79 4.83 1.17
CA ASN A 72 16.15 4.88 2.49
C ASN A 72 15.05 3.83 2.71
N ALA A 73 14.90 2.84 1.82
CA ALA A 73 13.97 1.75 2.07
C ALA A 73 14.47 0.88 3.22
N ALA A 74 13.56 0.43 4.09
CA ALA A 74 13.88 -0.51 5.15
C ALA A 74 14.33 -1.84 4.55
N LYS A 75 15.35 -2.46 5.15
CA LYS A 75 15.88 -3.75 4.67
C LYS A 75 14.81 -4.84 4.66
N PHE A 76 13.94 -4.86 5.67
CA PHE A 76 12.85 -5.81 5.82
C PHE A 76 11.51 -5.10 5.68
N SER A 77 11.37 -4.30 4.61
CA SER A 77 10.14 -3.58 4.32
C SER A 77 8.94 -4.52 4.22
N GLN A 78 7.79 -4.09 4.74
CA GLN A 78 6.54 -4.86 4.63
C GLN A 78 6.09 -5.02 3.17
N HIS A 79 6.52 -4.15 2.27
CA HIS A 79 6.30 -4.32 0.82
C HIS A 79 6.88 -5.64 0.28
N LEU A 80 7.98 -6.12 0.86
CA LEU A 80 8.60 -7.40 0.46
C LEU A 80 7.69 -8.61 0.70
N TYR A 81 6.78 -8.49 1.66
CA TYR A 81 5.91 -9.58 2.08
C TYR A 81 4.50 -9.48 1.50
N GLY A 82 4.25 -8.50 0.64
CA GLY A 82 2.92 -8.26 0.09
C GLY A 82 1.94 -7.68 1.10
N LYS A 83 2.43 -7.13 2.20
CA LYS A 83 1.61 -6.62 3.31
C LYS A 83 1.43 -5.11 3.32
N ALA A 84 2.05 -4.40 2.39
CA ALA A 84 2.05 -2.94 2.40
C ALA A 84 1.62 -2.34 1.08
N ALA A 85 1.01 -1.17 1.18
CA ALA A 85 0.71 -0.31 0.04
C ALA A 85 0.96 1.15 0.42
N ASP A 86 1.51 1.90 -0.51
CA ASP A 86 1.61 3.35 -0.43
C ASP A 86 0.50 3.92 -1.31
N ILE A 87 -0.35 4.76 -0.74
CA ILE A 87 -1.57 5.21 -1.42
C ILE A 87 -1.75 6.73 -1.36
N TRP A 88 -2.50 7.27 -2.31
CA TRP A 88 -3.00 8.63 -2.28
C TRP A 88 -4.38 8.69 -2.94
N ILE A 89 -5.14 9.72 -2.58
CA ILE A 89 -6.50 9.93 -3.10
C ILE A 89 -6.63 11.40 -3.50
N SER A 90 -7.07 11.66 -4.73
CA SER A 90 -7.24 13.02 -5.23
C SER A 90 -8.21 13.81 -4.36
N GLY A 91 -7.79 14.99 -3.91
CA GLY A 91 -8.63 15.87 -3.08
C GLY A 91 -8.75 15.46 -1.61
N VAL A 92 -8.03 14.41 -1.19
CA VAL A 92 -8.01 13.95 0.22
C VAL A 92 -6.58 14.08 0.74
N THR A 93 -6.42 14.69 1.91
CA THR A 93 -5.09 14.92 2.48
C THR A 93 -4.49 13.65 3.06
N VAL A 94 -3.17 13.65 3.18
CA VAL A 94 -2.44 12.57 3.88
C VAL A 94 -3.00 12.38 5.29
N GLU A 95 -3.25 13.48 6.00
CA GLU A 95 -3.77 13.40 7.37
C GLU A 95 -5.17 12.81 7.42
N GLN A 96 -6.05 13.14 6.49
CA GLN A 96 -7.40 12.55 6.43
C GLN A 96 -7.34 11.05 6.18
N ILE A 97 -6.51 10.60 5.24
CA ILE A 97 -6.34 9.17 4.95
C ILE A 97 -5.80 8.44 6.18
N ALA A 98 -4.74 8.97 6.77
CA ALA A 98 -4.10 8.35 7.93
C ALA A 98 -5.04 8.28 9.14
N ALA A 99 -5.82 9.34 9.39
CA ALA A 99 -6.78 9.36 10.48
C ALA A 99 -7.85 8.28 10.32
N TYR A 100 -8.35 8.06 9.10
CA TYR A 100 -9.30 6.98 8.87
C TYR A 100 -8.63 5.61 9.02
N ALA A 101 -7.42 5.44 8.51
CA ALA A 101 -6.66 4.19 8.65
C ALA A 101 -6.45 3.83 10.13
N GLU A 102 -6.25 4.81 11.01
CA GLU A 102 -6.15 4.59 12.46
C GLU A 102 -7.40 3.89 13.01
N THR A 103 -8.58 4.20 12.49
CA THR A 103 -9.81 3.55 12.94
C THR A 103 -9.88 2.08 12.54
N LEU A 104 -9.17 1.70 11.47
CA LEU A 104 -9.13 0.32 10.98
C LEU A 104 -8.01 -0.49 11.63
N LEU A 105 -6.95 0.16 12.08
CA LEU A 105 -5.76 -0.46 12.65
C LEU A 105 -5.38 0.23 13.98
N PRO A 106 -6.28 0.26 14.98
CA PRO A 106 -6.02 1.05 16.19
C PRO A 106 -4.87 0.51 17.05
N ASN A 107 -4.66 -0.81 17.03
CA ASN A 107 -3.73 -1.48 17.96
C ASN A 107 -2.61 -2.25 17.25
N ARG A 108 -2.54 -2.18 15.94
CA ARG A 108 -1.52 -2.87 15.14
C ARG A 108 -1.35 -2.23 13.78
N GLY A 109 -0.49 -2.82 12.97
CA GLY A 109 -0.23 -2.37 11.61
C GLY A 109 0.66 -1.14 11.55
N GLY A 110 1.18 -0.89 10.36
CA GLY A 110 2.00 0.29 10.08
C GLY A 110 1.19 1.37 9.38
N ILE A 111 1.31 2.60 9.86
CA ILE A 111 0.76 3.78 9.19
C ILE A 111 1.85 4.83 9.15
N GLY A 112 2.31 5.16 7.95
CA GLY A 112 3.32 6.17 7.72
C GLY A 112 2.76 7.35 6.94
N ARG A 113 3.03 8.56 7.40
CA ARG A 113 2.61 9.79 6.76
C ARG A 113 3.77 10.40 6.01
N TYR A 114 3.61 10.59 4.70
CA TYR A 114 4.59 11.20 3.82
C TYR A 114 3.94 12.42 3.17
N PRO A 115 3.89 13.54 3.89
CA PRO A 115 3.21 14.74 3.38
C PRO A 115 3.97 15.34 2.19
N LYS A 116 3.22 16.03 1.35
CA LYS A 116 3.71 16.70 0.15
C LYS A 116 4.94 17.58 0.42
N GLU A 117 4.95 18.29 1.53
CA GLU A 117 5.97 19.27 1.88
C GLU A 117 7.36 18.66 2.05
N GLY A 118 7.44 17.40 2.40
CA GLY A 118 8.71 16.69 2.57
C GLY A 118 9.20 15.97 1.31
N HIS A 119 8.44 16.02 0.21
CA HIS A 119 8.67 15.21 -0.98
C HIS A 119 8.41 16.00 -2.25
N ALA A 120 9.39 16.80 -2.65
CA ALA A 120 9.30 17.75 -3.76
C ALA A 120 8.96 17.12 -5.12
N ASP A 121 9.25 15.83 -5.29
CA ASP A 121 8.93 15.08 -6.49
C ASP A 121 7.46 14.60 -6.54
N ARG A 122 6.67 14.90 -5.50
CA ARG A 122 5.27 14.48 -5.40
C ARG A 122 4.36 15.69 -5.27
N THR A 123 3.24 15.64 -5.96
CA THR A 123 2.25 16.72 -5.90
C THR A 123 1.21 16.52 -4.80
N HIS A 124 1.19 15.35 -4.15
CA HIS A 124 0.13 14.98 -3.22
C HIS A 124 0.60 14.26 -1.95
N GLY A 125 1.87 13.89 -1.82
CA GLY A 125 2.29 13.04 -0.73
C GLY A 125 1.67 11.64 -0.82
N TRP A 126 1.84 10.80 0.22
CA TRP A 126 1.21 9.49 0.28
C TRP A 126 1.15 8.98 1.71
N VAL A 127 0.33 7.93 1.91
CA VAL A 127 0.23 7.21 3.19
C VAL A 127 0.68 5.77 2.97
N HIS A 128 1.63 5.33 3.78
CA HIS A 128 2.00 3.91 3.85
C HIS A 128 1.05 3.21 4.82
N ILE A 129 0.49 2.07 4.40
CA ILE A 129 -0.37 1.24 5.22
C ILE A 129 0.12 -0.19 5.11
N ASP A 130 0.29 -0.87 6.26
CA ASP A 130 0.64 -2.28 6.26
C ASP A 130 -0.04 -3.04 7.39
N THR A 131 -0.07 -4.37 7.24
CA THR A 131 -0.79 -5.29 8.13
C THR A 131 0.13 -6.03 9.09
N ARG A 132 1.31 -5.48 9.41
CA ARG A 132 2.20 -6.10 10.42
C ARG A 132 1.49 -6.29 11.76
N ALA A 133 1.95 -7.27 12.54
CA ALA A 133 1.34 -7.57 13.82
C ALA A 133 1.56 -6.47 14.85
N ALA A 134 2.73 -5.85 14.89
CA ALA A 134 3.05 -4.77 15.82
C ALA A 134 2.48 -3.44 15.33
N LYS A 135 2.17 -2.55 16.26
CA LYS A 135 1.75 -1.18 15.93
C LYS A 135 2.99 -0.34 15.61
N SER A 136 2.97 0.33 14.47
CA SER A 136 4.05 1.24 14.05
C SER A 136 3.46 2.50 13.40
N ARG A 137 3.91 3.66 13.85
CA ARG A 137 3.45 4.96 13.35
C ARG A 137 4.65 5.85 13.12
N TRP A 138 4.67 6.55 11.98
CA TRP A 138 5.76 7.49 11.69
C TRP A 138 5.30 8.57 10.72
N VAL A 139 6.10 9.64 10.70
CA VAL A 139 6.00 10.74 9.73
C VAL A 139 7.36 10.91 9.09
N SER A 140 7.41 11.08 7.79
CA SER A 140 8.66 11.23 7.07
C SER A 140 8.65 12.43 6.11
#